data_7fcc02ee94010ffe1204d381196aa45f
#
_entry.id   7fcc02ee94010ffe1204d381196aa45f
#
_cell.length_a   1.000
_cell.length_b   1.000
_cell.length_c   1.000
_cell.angle_alpha   90.00
_cell.angle_beta   90.00
_cell.angle_gamma   90.00
#
_symmetry.space_group_name_H-M   'P 1'
#
loop_
_entity.id
_entity.type
_entity.pdbx_description
1 polymer ?
#
loop_
_entity_poly.entity_id
_entity_poly.type
_entity_poly.pdbx_seq_one_letter_code
_entity_poly.pdbx_strand_id
1 'polypeptide(L)'
;MNTIKKLTVLSLATAAASGLAASRATAQAAQGPRPNILIIMSDDHSYQTIGCYGYNLNETPNLDRIAQSGAFFRNSFVSNSLCGPARAVILTGKFSHMNGYYDNESGAKFDQSQTTFPKLLQAAGYQTAIIGKWHLGGKPQGFDYYSVLQDQNQQGHYYNPDFLEPDGLKERVPGYVTDITVDKTLSWLQNSRDKSKPFMLMCHFKAPHRNWMPAQDKMEMYEDKTFPLPDNFYDDYEGRVAAQMSLMRIDRNTWMYSDLKALSYLGVEEPKVLGQELSRMTAAQKATFLKTYARIDKELQDAHLTGTALGEWKYQRFMRDYCKVISSVDDNVGRLIDYLKANGLWENTIVIYTSDQGFFMGEHGWFDKRWIYEQSFRTPFMISYPNGFSPKMHGEQTALIQSIDYAPTILDYAGAPIPKDMQGESLRPLFEGKVDKVRDAVYYHFYEYPAYHAVKRHYGARTDRYKIAHFYYDIDRWELFDLQTDPEEMHNVYDDPAYKTVRQQMRKILADLQAKYKDPAPPAKDPANDGYKASKHQLNNY
;
A
#
# COMPACT_ATOMS: atom_id res chain seq x y z
N MET A 1 30.38 32.36 -79.08
CA MET A 1 29.23 33.12 -78.51
C MET A 1 28.48 32.23 -77.56
N ASN A 2 28.35 32.73 -76.31
CA ASN A 2 27.49 32.29 -75.24
C ASN A 2 27.82 31.02 -74.45
N THR A 3 28.85 31.18 -73.66
CA THR A 3 28.94 30.56 -72.29
C THR A 3 28.43 31.62 -71.35
N ILE A 4 27.61 31.26 -70.33
CA ILE A 4 27.17 31.90 -69.09
C ILE A 4 25.68 31.62 -68.93
N LYS A 5 25.35 30.63 -68.05
CA LYS A 5 24.21 30.52 -67.17
C LYS A 5 24.12 29.11 -66.55
N LYS A 6 24.99 28.81 -65.60
CA LYS A 6 24.81 27.72 -64.64
C LYS A 6 25.69 27.98 -63.42
N LEU A 7 25.34 28.96 -62.61
CA LEU A 7 25.92 29.14 -61.27
C LEU A 7 25.04 30.10 -60.53
N THR A 8 23.89 29.68 -59.98
CA THR A 8 23.17 30.40 -58.89
C THR A 8 21.98 29.59 -58.43
N VAL A 9 22.12 28.33 -58.06
CA VAL A 9 21.06 27.56 -57.34
C VAL A 9 21.63 26.66 -56.24
N LEU A 10 22.87 26.82 -55.80
CA LEU A 10 23.43 25.92 -54.78
C LEU A 10 23.72 26.58 -53.43
N SER A 11 23.22 27.78 -53.14
CA SER A 11 23.51 28.48 -51.90
C SER A 11 22.31 28.77 -51.00
N LEU A 12 21.09 28.28 -51.31
CA LEU A 12 19.92 28.44 -50.44
C LEU A 12 19.44 27.16 -49.69
N ALA A 13 20.02 25.99 -49.97
CA ALA A 13 19.59 24.75 -49.33
C ALA A 13 20.36 24.41 -48.04
N THR A 14 21.47 25.07 -47.74
CA THR A 14 22.30 24.81 -46.55
C THR A 14 21.97 25.67 -45.34
N ALA A 15 21.22 26.75 -45.50
CA ALA A 15 20.83 27.62 -44.36
C ALA A 15 19.54 27.18 -43.63
N ALA A 16 18.70 26.35 -44.26
CA ALA A 16 17.46 25.86 -43.66
C ALA A 16 17.64 24.58 -42.77
N ALA A 17 18.71 23.82 -42.99
CA ALA A 17 18.98 22.61 -42.19
C ALA A 17 19.68 22.88 -40.85
N SER A 18 20.40 24.01 -40.73
CA SER A 18 21.06 24.41 -39.48
C SER A 18 20.14 25.11 -38.50
N GLY A 19 19.02 25.67 -38.93
CA GLY A 19 18.03 26.33 -38.06
C GLY A 19 17.11 25.37 -37.32
N LEU A 20 16.85 24.16 -37.84
CA LEU A 20 15.99 23.15 -37.22
C LEU A 20 16.73 22.25 -36.23
N ALA A 21 18.04 22.15 -36.30
CA ALA A 21 18.85 21.41 -35.31
C ALA A 21 19.13 22.24 -34.05
N ALA A 22 19.20 23.57 -34.16
CA ALA A 22 19.43 24.47 -33.04
C ALA A 22 18.18 24.69 -32.18
N SER A 23 16.96 24.56 -32.74
CA SER A 23 15.71 24.73 -31.99
C SER A 23 15.28 23.51 -31.17
N ARG A 24 15.88 22.32 -31.41
CA ARG A 24 15.66 21.12 -30.58
C ARG A 24 16.60 21.03 -29.36
N ALA A 25 17.72 21.72 -29.37
CA ALA A 25 18.69 21.74 -28.27
C ALA A 25 18.37 22.80 -27.18
N THR A 26 17.54 23.81 -27.49
CA THR A 26 17.25 24.90 -26.56
C THR A 26 15.99 24.68 -25.71
N ALA A 27 15.19 23.64 -25.95
CA ALA A 27 14.03 23.30 -25.11
C ALA A 27 14.37 22.44 -23.87
N GLN A 28 15.64 22.03 -23.69
CA GLN A 28 16.08 21.17 -22.60
C GLN A 28 16.91 21.90 -21.52
N ALA A 29 17.04 23.21 -21.60
CA ALA A 29 17.97 23.99 -20.76
C ALA A 29 17.31 24.74 -19.58
N ALA A 30 16.09 24.35 -19.11
CA ALA A 30 15.42 25.03 -18.00
C ALA A 30 14.80 24.09 -16.95
N GLN A 31 15.16 22.80 -16.94
CA GLN A 31 14.80 21.93 -15.81
C GLN A 31 16.03 21.82 -14.92
N GLY A 32 15.87 22.22 -13.64
CA GLY A 32 16.86 21.97 -12.59
C GLY A 32 17.20 20.46 -12.51
N PRO A 33 18.17 20.07 -11.66
CA PRO A 33 18.57 18.67 -11.57
C PRO A 33 17.36 17.79 -11.26
N ARG A 34 17.16 16.74 -12.06
CA ARG A 34 16.06 15.78 -11.87
C ARG A 34 16.09 15.23 -10.44
N PRO A 35 14.95 15.17 -9.73
CA PRO A 35 14.93 14.71 -8.35
C PRO A 35 15.32 13.24 -8.22
N ASN A 36 15.95 12.88 -7.12
CA ASN A 36 15.94 11.50 -6.65
C ASN A 36 14.54 11.15 -6.14
N ILE A 37 14.23 9.87 -6.10
CA ILE A 37 12.91 9.37 -5.66
C ILE A 37 13.15 8.23 -4.66
N LEU A 38 12.64 8.39 -3.45
CA LEU A 38 12.59 7.36 -2.41
C LEU A 38 11.14 7.05 -2.08
N ILE A 39 10.71 5.82 -2.36
CA ILE A 39 9.38 5.31 -2.03
C ILE A 39 9.54 4.34 -0.88
N ILE A 40 9.03 4.71 0.29
CA ILE A 40 8.96 3.88 1.48
C ILE A 40 7.55 3.34 1.58
N MET A 41 7.37 2.02 1.54
CA MET A 41 6.04 1.42 1.60
C MET A 41 6.00 0.32 2.66
N SER A 42 5.06 0.45 3.57
CA SER A 42 4.70 -0.59 4.54
C SER A 42 3.62 -1.51 3.99
N ASP A 43 3.45 -2.66 4.60
CA ASP A 43 2.46 -3.67 4.25
C ASP A 43 1.40 -3.72 5.35
N ASP A 44 0.15 -3.39 5.01
CA ASP A 44 -0.97 -3.35 5.97
C ASP A 44 -0.87 -2.23 7.03
N HIS A 45 -0.32 -1.06 6.71
CA HIS A 45 -0.20 0.04 7.67
C HIS A 45 -1.43 0.94 7.65
N SER A 46 -2.24 0.86 8.71
CA SER A 46 -3.39 1.76 8.91
C SER A 46 -2.93 3.21 9.13
N TYR A 47 -3.54 4.15 8.40
CA TYR A 47 -3.30 5.59 8.60
C TYR A 47 -3.60 6.06 10.03
N GLN A 48 -4.51 5.38 10.74
CA GLN A 48 -4.92 5.71 12.11
C GLN A 48 -3.81 5.51 13.15
N THR A 49 -2.79 4.72 12.83
CA THR A 49 -1.64 4.46 13.70
C THR A 49 -0.41 5.31 13.37
N ILE A 50 -0.60 6.39 12.58
CA ILE A 50 0.43 7.38 12.26
C ILE A 50 0.07 8.71 12.93
N GLY A 51 1.02 9.30 13.64
CA GLY A 51 0.80 10.47 14.51
C GLY A 51 0.17 11.67 13.81
N CYS A 52 0.65 12.05 12.62
CA CYS A 52 0.16 13.22 11.87
C CYS A 52 -1.33 13.12 11.46
N TYR A 53 -1.93 11.92 11.43
CA TYR A 53 -3.36 11.75 11.17
C TYR A 53 -4.26 12.02 12.39
N GLY A 54 -3.68 12.11 13.61
CA GLY A 54 -4.38 12.65 14.79
C GLY A 54 -5.27 11.66 15.56
N TYR A 55 -5.21 10.35 15.29
CA TYR A 55 -5.99 9.33 16.02
C TYR A 55 -5.40 8.95 17.37
N ASN A 56 -4.15 9.31 17.66
CA ASN A 56 -3.45 9.07 18.93
C ASN A 56 -3.34 7.60 19.36
N LEU A 57 -3.45 6.67 18.42
CA LEU A 57 -3.30 5.25 18.70
C LEU A 57 -1.82 4.87 18.89
N ASN A 58 -0.93 5.51 18.15
CA ASN A 58 0.50 5.27 18.19
C ASN A 58 1.30 6.58 18.01
N GLU A 59 2.56 6.57 18.39
CA GLU A 59 3.50 7.67 18.17
C GLU A 59 4.46 7.29 17.05
N THR A 60 4.57 8.16 16.04
CA THR A 60 5.44 7.95 14.88
C THR A 60 6.21 9.22 14.52
N PRO A 61 7.08 9.71 15.44
CA PRO A 61 7.72 11.01 15.29
C PRO A 61 8.60 11.12 14.04
N ASN A 62 9.17 10.01 13.56
CA ASN A 62 10.01 10.02 12.36
C ASN A 62 9.18 10.02 11.07
N LEU A 63 8.08 9.28 11.00
CA LEU A 63 7.13 9.34 9.90
C LEU A 63 6.55 10.76 9.78
N ASP A 64 6.19 11.37 10.91
CA ASP A 64 5.64 12.72 10.97
C ASP A 64 6.61 13.79 10.42
N ARG A 65 7.93 13.54 10.43
CA ARG A 65 8.92 14.43 9.79
C ARG A 65 8.71 14.58 8.28
N ILE A 66 8.19 13.54 7.60
CA ILE A 66 7.86 13.61 6.17
C ILE A 66 6.67 14.55 5.98
N ALA A 67 5.61 14.38 6.77
CA ALA A 67 4.43 15.22 6.73
C ALA A 67 4.75 16.69 7.09
N GLN A 68 5.60 16.92 8.10
CA GLN A 68 6.04 18.25 8.54
C GLN A 68 6.89 18.99 7.50
N SER A 69 7.67 18.25 6.71
CA SER A 69 8.50 18.84 5.63
C SER A 69 7.82 18.85 4.27
N GLY A 70 6.57 18.42 4.20
CA GLY A 70 5.77 18.34 2.98
C GLY A 70 4.29 18.24 3.29
N ALA A 71 3.61 17.22 2.78
CA ALA A 71 2.17 17.04 2.93
C ALA A 71 1.81 15.61 3.37
N PHE A 72 0.64 15.49 4.00
CA PHE A 72 -0.06 14.22 4.15
C PHE A 72 -1.50 14.33 3.65
N PHE A 73 -2.01 13.25 3.06
CA PHE A 73 -3.33 13.24 2.42
C PHE A 73 -4.32 12.42 3.26
N ARG A 74 -5.43 13.08 3.67
CA ARG A 74 -6.53 12.37 4.33
C ARG A 74 -7.30 11.48 3.37
N ASN A 75 -7.34 11.84 2.11
CA ASN A 75 -8.14 11.20 1.08
C ASN A 75 -7.26 10.53 0.01
N SER A 76 -6.35 9.67 0.47
CA SER A 76 -5.57 8.79 -0.38
C SER A 76 -6.16 7.38 -0.37
N PHE A 77 -6.38 6.79 -1.54
CA PHE A 77 -7.13 5.53 -1.69
C PHE A 77 -6.37 4.51 -2.53
N VAL A 78 -6.57 3.23 -2.21
CA VAL A 78 -6.14 2.14 -3.08
C VAL A 78 -7.20 1.84 -4.14
N SER A 79 -6.88 1.04 -5.13
CA SER A 79 -7.85 0.61 -6.15
C SER A 79 -8.35 -0.82 -5.95
N ASN A 80 -7.60 -1.62 -5.18
CA ASN A 80 -7.91 -2.98 -4.77
C ASN A 80 -7.14 -3.24 -3.47
N SER A 81 -7.84 -3.37 -2.34
CA SER A 81 -7.24 -3.50 -1.01
C SER A 81 -6.68 -4.91 -0.76
N LEU A 82 -5.66 -5.27 -1.54
CA LEU A 82 -4.97 -6.56 -1.43
C LEU A 82 -3.51 -6.42 -1.89
N CYS A 83 -2.57 -6.92 -1.11
CA CYS A 83 -1.13 -6.65 -1.23
C CYS A 83 -0.57 -6.79 -2.66
N GLY A 84 -0.66 -7.99 -3.28
CA GLY A 84 -0.13 -8.22 -4.63
C GLY A 84 -0.78 -7.32 -5.68
N PRO A 85 -2.13 -7.31 -5.82
CA PRO A 85 -2.84 -6.43 -6.73
C PRO A 85 -2.52 -4.94 -6.53
N ALA A 86 -2.50 -4.45 -5.28
CA ALA A 86 -2.17 -3.05 -5.00
C ALA A 86 -0.74 -2.68 -5.47
N ARG A 87 0.23 -3.57 -5.24
CA ARG A 87 1.63 -3.40 -5.69
C ARG A 87 1.73 -3.40 -7.22
N ALA A 88 0.99 -4.28 -7.91
CA ALA A 88 0.90 -4.28 -9.37
C ALA A 88 0.30 -2.97 -9.91
N VAL A 89 -0.74 -2.45 -9.26
CA VAL A 89 -1.36 -1.16 -9.60
C VAL A 89 -0.36 -0.01 -9.46
N ILE A 90 0.37 0.05 -8.34
CA ILE A 90 1.39 1.09 -8.10
C ILE A 90 2.47 1.05 -9.18
N LEU A 91 2.95 -0.14 -9.56
CA LEU A 91 4.00 -0.29 -10.58
C LEU A 91 3.54 0.09 -11.99
N THR A 92 2.29 -0.22 -12.33
CA THR A 92 1.77 -0.07 -13.70
C THR A 92 0.98 1.22 -13.93
N GLY A 93 0.48 1.86 -12.87
CA GLY A 93 -0.50 2.95 -12.99
C GLY A 93 -1.83 2.50 -13.59
N LYS A 94 -2.17 1.19 -13.50
CA LYS A 94 -3.36 0.57 -14.09
C LYS A 94 -4.13 -0.20 -13.04
N PHE A 95 -5.46 -0.15 -13.10
CA PHE A 95 -6.34 -1.01 -12.29
C PHE A 95 -6.09 -2.50 -12.55
N SER A 96 -6.49 -3.35 -11.61
CA SER A 96 -6.28 -4.81 -11.69
C SER A 96 -6.83 -5.44 -12.97
N HIS A 97 -8.00 -5.00 -13.47
CA HIS A 97 -8.58 -5.49 -14.71
C HIS A 97 -7.76 -5.14 -15.97
N MET A 98 -6.91 -4.10 -15.90
CA MET A 98 -6.03 -3.71 -17.01
C MET A 98 -4.61 -4.27 -16.89
N ASN A 99 -4.11 -4.48 -15.66
CA ASN A 99 -2.79 -5.09 -15.47
C ASN A 99 -2.85 -6.61 -15.34
N GLY A 100 -4.04 -7.21 -15.23
CA GLY A 100 -4.27 -8.65 -15.20
C GLY A 100 -3.97 -9.34 -13.87
N TYR A 101 -3.70 -8.59 -12.79
CA TYR A 101 -3.39 -9.16 -11.48
C TYR A 101 -4.48 -8.83 -10.46
N TYR A 102 -5.38 -9.78 -10.23
CA TYR A 102 -6.65 -9.57 -9.54
C TYR A 102 -6.63 -9.92 -8.04
N ASP A 103 -5.91 -10.99 -7.68
CA ASP A 103 -5.95 -11.63 -6.36
C ASP A 103 -4.63 -12.34 -6.02
N ASN A 104 -4.52 -12.82 -4.79
CA ASN A 104 -3.35 -13.57 -4.31
C ASN A 104 -3.56 -15.10 -4.35
N GLU A 105 -4.80 -15.59 -4.49
CA GLU A 105 -5.20 -17.00 -4.29
C GLU A 105 -5.29 -17.81 -5.60
N SER A 106 -5.60 -17.16 -6.72
CA SER A 106 -5.79 -17.84 -8.01
C SER A 106 -4.53 -18.50 -8.57
N GLY A 107 -3.37 -18.26 -7.95
CA GLY A 107 -2.07 -18.69 -8.47
C GLY A 107 -1.62 -17.91 -9.70
N ALA A 108 -2.35 -16.86 -10.08
CA ALA A 108 -1.95 -15.94 -11.13
C ALA A 108 -0.62 -15.25 -10.75
N LYS A 109 0.23 -15.06 -11.74
CA LYS A 109 1.50 -14.35 -11.57
C LYS A 109 1.39 -13.00 -12.25
N PHE A 110 1.92 -11.98 -11.61
CA PHE A 110 2.03 -10.68 -12.23
C PHE A 110 2.88 -10.77 -13.52
N ASP A 111 2.30 -10.33 -14.63
CA ASP A 111 3.05 -10.27 -15.89
C ASP A 111 4.07 -9.14 -15.83
N GLN A 112 5.31 -9.50 -15.52
CA GLN A 112 6.41 -8.57 -15.42
C GLN A 112 6.91 -8.06 -16.79
N SER A 113 6.44 -8.60 -17.93
CA SER A 113 6.80 -8.12 -19.27
C SER A 113 6.17 -6.77 -19.60
N GLN A 114 5.02 -6.48 -19.00
CA GLN A 114 4.29 -5.22 -19.23
C GLN A 114 5.08 -3.98 -18.78
N THR A 115 4.67 -2.83 -19.29
CA THR A 115 5.26 -1.54 -18.94
C THR A 115 5.00 -1.18 -17.49
N THR A 116 6.08 -0.87 -16.75
CA THR A 116 6.07 -0.39 -15.38
C THR A 116 6.88 0.89 -15.25
N PHE A 117 6.57 1.74 -14.27
CA PHE A 117 7.29 3.00 -14.11
C PHE A 117 8.80 2.81 -13.84
N PRO A 118 9.28 1.77 -13.11
CA PRO A 118 10.71 1.55 -12.95
C PRO A 118 11.44 1.31 -14.28
N LYS A 119 10.86 0.53 -15.20
CA LYS A 119 11.43 0.32 -16.55
C LYS A 119 11.55 1.63 -17.33
N LEU A 120 10.54 2.50 -17.25
CA LEU A 120 10.54 3.79 -17.91
C LEU A 120 11.57 4.75 -17.29
N LEU A 121 11.76 4.69 -15.98
CA LEU A 121 12.80 5.46 -15.30
C LEU A 121 14.21 5.00 -15.66
N GLN A 122 14.45 3.69 -15.79
CA GLN A 122 15.73 3.17 -16.33
C GLN A 122 15.99 3.73 -17.73
N ALA A 123 14.99 3.67 -18.63
CA ALA A 123 15.09 4.22 -19.97
C ALA A 123 15.34 5.75 -19.96
N ALA A 124 14.87 6.46 -18.93
CA ALA A 124 15.12 7.88 -18.72
C ALA A 124 16.46 8.17 -18.01
N GLY A 125 17.29 7.15 -17.73
CA GLY A 125 18.62 7.29 -17.15
C GLY A 125 18.65 7.39 -15.62
N TYR A 126 17.60 6.99 -14.92
CA TYR A 126 17.63 6.75 -13.48
C TYR A 126 18.32 5.43 -13.17
N GLN A 127 19.01 5.37 -12.04
CA GLN A 127 19.40 4.12 -11.45
C GLN A 127 18.27 3.64 -10.51
N THR A 128 17.78 2.42 -10.72
CA THR A 128 16.59 1.91 -10.05
C THR A 128 16.91 0.77 -9.10
N ALA A 129 16.32 0.78 -7.90
CA ALA A 129 16.50 -0.29 -6.94
C ALA A 129 15.20 -0.61 -6.18
N ILE A 130 15.05 -1.87 -5.75
CA ILE A 130 14.02 -2.31 -4.82
C ILE A 130 14.61 -3.21 -3.74
N ILE A 131 14.27 -2.94 -2.48
CA ILE A 131 14.76 -3.66 -1.30
C ILE A 131 13.58 -3.97 -0.39
N GLY A 132 13.47 -5.23 0.06
CA GLY A 132 12.42 -5.70 0.96
C GLY A 132 11.30 -6.48 0.29
N LYS A 133 10.03 -6.25 0.65
CA LYS A 133 8.89 -7.03 0.16
C LYS A 133 8.60 -6.77 -1.32
N TRP A 134 8.57 -7.84 -2.13
CA TRP A 134 8.18 -7.80 -3.54
C TRP A 134 6.74 -8.30 -3.78
N HIS A 135 6.44 -9.54 -3.46
CA HIS A 135 5.12 -10.19 -3.49
C HIS A 135 4.42 -10.20 -4.86
N LEU A 136 5.19 -10.18 -5.95
CA LEU A 136 4.67 -10.24 -7.34
C LEU A 136 5.21 -11.45 -8.14
N GLY A 137 5.91 -12.34 -7.46
CA GLY A 137 6.52 -13.52 -8.06
C GLY A 137 7.78 -13.23 -8.88
N GLY A 138 8.64 -14.24 -9.02
CA GLY A 138 9.85 -14.17 -9.81
C GLY A 138 10.88 -13.13 -9.36
N LYS A 139 11.81 -12.80 -10.25
CA LYS A 139 12.82 -11.75 -10.05
C LYS A 139 12.24 -10.40 -10.48
N PRO A 140 12.41 -9.32 -9.68
CA PRO A 140 11.94 -8.00 -10.06
C PRO A 140 12.53 -7.52 -11.39
N GLN A 141 11.70 -7.01 -12.29
CA GLN A 141 12.13 -6.43 -13.57
C GLN A 141 11.97 -4.91 -13.57
N GLY A 142 12.89 -4.22 -14.23
CA GLY A 142 12.94 -2.75 -14.26
C GLY A 142 13.76 -2.16 -13.12
N PHE A 143 14.61 -2.98 -12.49
CA PHE A 143 15.51 -2.56 -11.43
C PHE A 143 16.95 -2.97 -11.76
N ASP A 144 17.89 -2.02 -11.58
CA ASP A 144 19.33 -2.28 -11.73
C ASP A 144 19.87 -3.06 -10.53
N TYR A 145 19.21 -2.92 -9.37
CA TYR A 145 19.50 -3.66 -8.15
C TYR A 145 18.22 -4.09 -7.44
N TYR A 146 18.22 -5.29 -6.88
CA TYR A 146 17.17 -5.74 -5.98
C TYR A 146 17.75 -6.63 -4.88
N SER A 147 17.16 -6.55 -3.69
CA SER A 147 17.35 -7.49 -2.59
C SER A 147 15.98 -7.69 -1.95
N VAL A 148 15.28 -8.74 -2.36
CA VAL A 148 13.86 -8.89 -2.04
C VAL A 148 13.59 -10.11 -1.18
N LEU A 149 12.65 -9.95 -0.24
CA LEU A 149 12.22 -11.02 0.65
C LEU A 149 11.81 -12.24 -0.17
N GLN A 150 12.29 -13.41 0.27
CA GLN A 150 11.98 -14.69 -0.31
C GLN A 150 10.99 -15.45 0.56
N ASP A 151 10.66 -16.61 0.56
CA ASP A 151 9.73 -17.36 1.40
C ASP A 151 8.32 -16.71 1.58
N GLN A 152 7.36 -17.50 2.00
CA GLN A 152 5.97 -17.08 2.15
C GLN A 152 5.46 -16.26 0.95
N ASN A 153 5.69 -16.72 -0.27
CA ASN A 153 5.29 -16.03 -1.50
C ASN A 153 5.93 -14.63 -1.65
N GLN A 154 7.19 -14.48 -1.24
CA GLN A 154 7.93 -13.21 -1.22
C GLN A 154 7.40 -12.18 -0.21
N GLN A 155 6.71 -12.62 0.81
CA GLN A 155 6.32 -11.81 1.96
C GLN A 155 7.39 -11.80 3.05
N GLY A 156 8.21 -12.86 3.12
CA GLY A 156 9.31 -13.02 4.06
C GLY A 156 8.87 -13.33 5.50
N HIS A 157 9.84 -13.42 6.38
CA HIS A 157 9.70 -13.64 7.82
C HIS A 157 10.15 -12.41 8.61
N TYR A 158 9.65 -12.23 9.82
CA TYR A 158 10.07 -11.14 10.69
C TYR A 158 11.49 -11.33 11.24
N TYR A 159 11.85 -12.56 11.59
CA TYR A 159 13.17 -12.89 12.12
C TYR A 159 14.00 -13.72 11.15
N ASN A 160 15.26 -13.33 10.99
CA ASN A 160 16.25 -14.00 10.16
C ASN A 160 15.70 -14.28 8.74
N PRO A 161 15.19 -13.26 8.03
CA PRO A 161 14.56 -13.41 6.71
C PRO A 161 15.56 -13.91 5.66
N ASP A 162 15.03 -14.57 4.63
CA ASP A 162 15.77 -14.91 3.42
C ASP A 162 15.51 -13.84 2.36
N PHE A 163 16.57 -13.35 1.72
CA PHE A 163 16.52 -12.43 0.60
C PHE A 163 16.93 -13.12 -0.70
N LEU A 164 16.31 -12.75 -1.80
CA LEU A 164 16.76 -13.05 -3.16
C LEU A 164 17.64 -11.89 -3.63
N GLU A 165 18.89 -12.17 -3.91
CA GLU A 165 19.89 -11.19 -4.35
C GLU A 165 20.01 -11.14 -5.88
N PRO A 166 20.68 -10.11 -6.47
CA PRO A 166 20.79 -9.93 -7.92
C PRO A 166 21.42 -11.10 -8.66
N ASP A 167 22.37 -11.78 -8.02
CA ASP A 167 23.00 -13.00 -8.56
C ASP A 167 22.08 -14.23 -8.58
N GLY A 168 20.89 -14.09 -7.99
CA GLY A 168 19.88 -15.14 -7.89
C GLY A 168 20.07 -16.09 -6.70
N LEU A 169 21.03 -15.83 -5.84
CA LEU A 169 21.22 -16.59 -4.60
C LEU A 169 20.22 -16.14 -3.53
N LYS A 170 19.88 -17.08 -2.66
CA LYS A 170 19.12 -16.79 -1.44
C LYS A 170 20.09 -16.61 -0.29
N GLU A 171 19.99 -15.47 0.36
CA GLU A 171 20.77 -15.15 1.54
C GLU A 171 19.88 -15.09 2.78
N ARG A 172 20.20 -15.88 3.81
CA ARG A 172 19.58 -15.72 5.13
C ARG A 172 20.37 -14.71 5.94
N VAL A 173 19.70 -13.62 6.32
CA VAL A 173 20.34 -12.54 7.10
C VAL A 173 19.85 -12.60 8.54
N PRO A 174 20.74 -12.82 9.53
CA PRO A 174 20.36 -12.79 10.94
C PRO A 174 19.92 -11.41 11.38
N GLY A 175 18.80 -11.34 12.12
CA GLY A 175 18.30 -10.09 12.68
C GLY A 175 16.79 -9.90 12.47
N TYR A 176 16.32 -8.66 12.60
CA TYR A 176 14.94 -8.29 12.44
C TYR A 176 14.70 -7.66 11.05
N VAL A 177 13.67 -8.10 10.37
CA VAL A 177 13.45 -7.80 8.93
C VAL A 177 13.40 -6.32 8.59
N THR A 178 12.80 -5.50 9.47
CA THR A 178 12.66 -4.05 9.24
C THR A 178 14.04 -3.37 9.27
N ASP A 179 14.89 -3.72 10.26
CA ASP A 179 16.25 -3.20 10.40
C ASP A 179 17.11 -3.62 9.21
N ILE A 180 17.08 -4.92 8.86
CA ILE A 180 17.85 -5.47 7.73
C ILE A 180 17.45 -4.79 6.42
N THR A 181 16.17 -4.54 6.20
CA THR A 181 15.69 -3.87 4.98
C THR A 181 16.31 -2.48 4.86
N VAL A 182 16.38 -1.72 5.96
CA VAL A 182 17.00 -0.39 5.96
C VAL A 182 18.53 -0.47 5.91
N ASP A 183 19.15 -1.42 6.58
CA ASP A 183 20.61 -1.64 6.47
C ASP A 183 21.03 -1.88 5.01
N LYS A 184 20.32 -2.76 4.30
CA LYS A 184 20.55 -3.01 2.87
C LYS A 184 20.26 -1.77 2.02
N THR A 185 19.23 -1.01 2.34
CA THR A 185 18.87 0.26 1.67
C THR A 185 19.97 1.31 1.83
N LEU A 186 20.45 1.51 3.05
CA LEU A 186 21.55 2.44 3.34
C LEU A 186 22.86 1.98 2.70
N SER A 187 23.15 0.69 2.74
CA SER A 187 24.33 0.13 2.08
C SER A 187 24.30 0.38 0.56
N TRP A 188 23.16 0.19 -0.09
CA TRP A 188 23.01 0.49 -1.52
C TRP A 188 23.21 1.98 -1.81
N LEU A 189 22.58 2.86 -1.03
CA LEU A 189 22.73 4.31 -1.17
C LEU A 189 24.17 4.79 -1.00
N GLN A 190 24.91 4.18 -0.07
CA GLN A 190 26.27 4.57 0.28
C GLN A 190 27.32 4.01 -0.68
N ASN A 191 27.21 2.71 -1.00
CA ASN A 191 28.30 1.91 -1.57
C ASN A 191 28.06 1.47 -3.01
N SER A 192 26.78 1.30 -3.43
CA SER A 192 26.47 0.61 -4.70
C SER A 192 25.91 1.50 -5.79
N ARG A 193 25.23 2.59 -5.44
CA ARG A 193 24.63 3.47 -6.43
C ARG A 193 25.67 4.28 -7.21
N ASP A 194 25.41 4.54 -8.47
CA ASP A 194 26.16 5.51 -9.28
C ASP A 194 25.75 6.94 -8.87
N LYS A 195 26.65 7.64 -8.16
CA LYS A 195 26.39 8.98 -7.63
C LYS A 195 26.29 10.07 -8.71
N SER A 196 26.62 9.76 -9.97
CA SER A 196 26.45 10.66 -11.11
C SER A 196 25.04 10.66 -11.70
N LYS A 197 24.20 9.68 -11.31
CA LYS A 197 22.82 9.52 -11.79
C LYS A 197 21.79 9.83 -10.69
N PRO A 198 20.61 10.35 -11.07
CA PRO A 198 19.48 10.35 -10.16
C PRO A 198 19.06 8.90 -9.87
N PHE A 199 18.57 8.64 -8.66
CA PHE A 199 18.07 7.30 -8.31
C PHE A 199 16.55 7.28 -8.08
N MET A 200 15.96 6.11 -8.31
CA MET A 200 14.65 5.71 -7.81
C MET A 200 14.83 4.47 -6.95
N LEU A 201 14.49 4.56 -5.68
CA LEU A 201 14.65 3.50 -4.70
C LEU A 201 13.31 3.19 -4.02
N MET A 202 12.90 1.93 -4.07
CA MET A 202 11.74 1.41 -3.36
C MET A 202 12.24 0.64 -2.13
N CYS A 203 11.95 1.14 -0.92
CA CYS A 203 12.21 0.49 0.36
C CYS A 203 10.89 -0.04 0.91
N HIS A 204 10.67 -1.35 0.80
CA HIS A 204 9.39 -1.98 1.08
C HIS A 204 9.46 -2.89 2.32
N PHE A 205 8.76 -2.50 3.37
CA PHE A 205 8.69 -3.28 4.60
C PHE A 205 7.70 -4.45 4.48
N LYS A 206 7.98 -5.55 5.21
CA LYS A 206 7.00 -6.57 5.58
C LYS A 206 6.04 -6.04 6.65
N ALA A 207 6.55 -5.24 7.55
CA ALA A 207 5.84 -4.66 8.68
C ALA A 207 4.78 -3.63 8.23
N PRO A 208 3.62 -3.54 8.90
CA PRO A 208 3.12 -4.36 10.00
C PRO A 208 2.21 -5.54 9.59
N HIS A 209 2.47 -6.23 8.48
CA HIS A 209 1.68 -7.39 8.05
C HIS A 209 1.52 -8.44 9.17
N ARG A 210 0.37 -9.13 9.20
CA ARG A 210 0.10 -10.28 10.09
C ARG A 210 1.32 -11.24 10.06
N ASN A 211 1.83 -11.77 11.15
CA ASN A 211 1.22 -11.90 12.49
C ASN A 211 1.90 -10.99 13.54
N TRP A 212 2.30 -9.80 13.15
CA TRP A 212 2.73 -8.71 14.05
C TRP A 212 3.78 -9.15 15.06
N MET A 213 4.93 -9.61 14.59
CA MET A 213 6.04 -10.04 15.45
C MET A 213 6.91 -8.83 15.80
N PRO A 214 6.96 -8.37 17.05
CA PRO A 214 7.76 -7.22 17.43
C PRO A 214 9.27 -7.49 17.37
N ALA A 215 10.06 -6.45 17.19
CA ALA A 215 11.50 -6.51 17.43
C ALA A 215 11.79 -6.78 18.92
N GLN A 216 12.98 -7.34 19.23
CA GLN A 216 13.29 -7.77 20.59
C GLN A 216 13.29 -6.63 21.61
N ASP A 217 13.78 -5.47 21.22
CA ASP A 217 13.82 -4.25 22.04
C ASP A 217 12.45 -3.60 22.23
N LYS A 218 11.44 -3.99 21.43
CA LYS A 218 10.06 -3.47 21.50
C LYS A 218 9.09 -4.42 22.21
N MET A 219 9.52 -5.59 22.66
CA MET A 219 8.61 -6.62 23.18
C MET A 219 7.80 -6.19 24.41
N GLU A 220 8.39 -5.39 25.29
CA GLU A 220 7.69 -4.89 26.49
C GLU A 220 6.98 -3.54 26.27
N MET A 221 7.13 -2.93 25.07
CA MET A 221 6.46 -1.67 24.73
C MET A 221 4.95 -1.84 24.75
N TYR A 222 4.22 -0.86 25.28
CA TYR A 222 2.74 -0.82 25.33
C TYR A 222 2.06 -1.92 26.18
N GLU A 223 2.78 -2.71 26.98
CA GLU A 223 2.12 -3.77 27.77
C GLU A 223 1.15 -3.20 28.82
N ASP A 224 1.40 -2.03 29.35
CA ASP A 224 0.55 -1.27 30.28
C ASP A 224 -0.38 -0.25 29.58
N LYS A 225 -0.27 -0.07 28.25
CA LYS A 225 -1.16 0.81 27.51
C LYS A 225 -2.50 0.13 27.25
N THR A 226 -3.60 0.85 27.52
CA THR A 226 -4.95 0.47 27.12
C THR A 226 -5.33 1.27 25.87
N PHE A 227 -5.69 0.58 24.81
CA PHE A 227 -6.19 1.19 23.58
C PHE A 227 -7.70 1.38 23.65
N PRO A 228 -8.25 2.53 23.22
CA PRO A 228 -9.70 2.71 23.20
C PRO A 228 -10.32 1.72 22.21
N LEU A 229 -11.45 1.13 22.59
CA LEU A 229 -12.26 0.38 21.64
C LEU A 229 -12.94 1.36 20.68
N PRO A 230 -12.98 1.08 19.36
CA PRO A 230 -13.84 1.82 18.45
C PRO A 230 -15.31 1.73 18.88
N ASP A 231 -16.08 2.82 18.71
CA ASP A 231 -17.49 2.87 19.10
C ASP A 231 -18.33 1.79 18.42
N ASN A 232 -17.93 1.38 17.22
CA ASN A 232 -18.56 0.33 16.41
C ASN A 232 -17.90 -1.06 16.52
N PHE A 233 -17.09 -1.31 17.57
CA PHE A 233 -16.42 -2.61 17.75
C PHE A 233 -17.39 -3.79 17.85
N TYR A 234 -18.57 -3.58 18.42
CA TYR A 234 -19.64 -4.58 18.55
C TYR A 234 -20.74 -4.39 17.52
N ASP A 235 -20.38 -3.95 16.30
CA ASP A 235 -21.29 -3.81 15.17
C ASP A 235 -22.05 -5.11 14.87
N ASP A 236 -23.36 -5.03 14.67
CA ASP A 236 -24.25 -6.14 14.32
C ASP A 236 -24.46 -6.29 12.81
N TYR A 237 -23.95 -5.31 12.04
CA TYR A 237 -24.02 -5.23 10.58
C TYR A 237 -25.45 -5.14 10.02
N GLU A 238 -26.40 -4.55 10.76
CA GLU A 238 -27.77 -4.40 10.30
C GLU A 238 -27.83 -3.73 8.92
N GLY A 239 -28.58 -4.32 7.97
CA GLY A 239 -28.72 -3.83 6.60
C GLY A 239 -27.50 -4.00 5.68
N ARG A 240 -26.40 -4.64 6.16
CA ARG A 240 -25.14 -4.86 5.43
C ARG A 240 -24.81 -6.34 5.31
N VAL A 241 -25.51 -7.02 4.38
CA VAL A 241 -25.46 -8.48 4.21
C VAL A 241 -24.04 -9.01 3.94
N ALA A 242 -23.25 -8.31 3.13
CA ALA A 242 -21.87 -8.69 2.87
C ALA A 242 -21.02 -8.67 4.15
N ALA A 243 -21.22 -7.67 4.99
CA ALA A 243 -20.53 -7.52 6.26
C ALA A 243 -20.87 -8.67 7.24
N GLN A 244 -22.14 -9.07 7.34
CA GLN A 244 -22.58 -10.19 8.16
C GLN A 244 -21.91 -11.52 7.77
N MET A 245 -21.53 -11.68 6.50
CA MET A 245 -20.94 -12.90 5.96
C MET A 245 -19.41 -12.93 6.01
N SER A 246 -18.76 -11.84 6.43
CA SER A 246 -17.31 -11.77 6.47
C SER A 246 -16.72 -12.42 7.73
N LEU A 247 -15.50 -12.93 7.60
CA LEU A 247 -14.81 -13.67 8.64
C LEU A 247 -13.57 -12.87 9.10
N MET A 248 -13.81 -11.67 9.64
CA MET A 248 -12.76 -10.70 9.99
C MET A 248 -12.85 -10.20 11.43
N ARG A 249 -13.74 -10.75 12.26
CA ARG A 249 -13.90 -10.25 13.62
C ARG A 249 -12.71 -10.61 14.51
N ILE A 250 -12.23 -9.62 15.25
CA ILE A 250 -11.12 -9.79 16.21
C ILE A 250 -11.51 -10.79 17.30
N ASP A 251 -12.73 -10.69 17.84
CA ASP A 251 -13.21 -11.56 18.91
C ASP A 251 -13.36 -13.04 18.50
N ARG A 252 -13.55 -13.32 17.20
CA ARG A 252 -13.84 -14.68 16.67
C ARG A 252 -12.78 -15.22 15.72
N ASN A 253 -12.21 -14.39 14.85
CA ASN A 253 -11.44 -14.82 13.70
C ASN A 253 -9.92 -14.59 13.84
N THR A 254 -9.45 -13.99 14.95
CA THR A 254 -8.02 -13.97 15.29
C THR A 254 -7.61 -15.28 15.94
N TRP A 255 -6.46 -15.78 15.55
CA TRP A 255 -5.91 -17.01 16.15
C TRP A 255 -5.16 -16.71 17.44
N MET A 256 -5.54 -17.40 18.51
CA MET A 256 -4.93 -17.22 19.81
C MET A 256 -3.42 -17.48 19.79
N TYR A 257 -2.99 -18.58 19.17
CA TYR A 257 -1.57 -18.93 19.08
C TYR A 257 -0.82 -18.10 18.04
N SER A 258 -1.29 -18.12 16.78
CA SER A 258 -0.51 -17.54 15.68
C SER A 258 -0.55 -16.02 15.62
N ASP A 259 -1.68 -15.39 15.95
CA ASP A 259 -1.80 -13.93 15.93
C ASP A 259 -1.50 -13.30 17.28
N LEU A 260 -2.08 -13.86 18.35
CA LEU A 260 -2.06 -13.24 19.66
C LEU A 260 -0.99 -13.83 20.60
N LYS A 261 -0.22 -14.83 20.12
CA LYS A 261 0.91 -15.48 20.82
C LYS A 261 0.53 -16.06 22.18
N ALA A 262 -0.73 -16.47 22.36
CA ALA A 262 -1.15 -17.22 23.53
C ALA A 262 -0.59 -18.65 23.44
N LEU A 263 0.52 -18.90 24.12
CA LEU A 263 1.35 -20.10 23.95
C LEU A 263 0.65 -21.38 24.39
N SER A 264 -0.32 -21.29 25.32
CA SER A 264 -1.15 -22.43 25.77
C SER A 264 -2.07 -23.00 24.70
N TYR A 265 -2.28 -22.26 23.60
CA TYR A 265 -3.07 -22.71 22.46
C TYR A 265 -2.24 -23.43 21.39
N LEU A 266 -0.96 -23.71 21.66
CA LEU A 266 -0.12 -24.49 20.74
C LEU A 266 -0.72 -25.88 20.46
N GLY A 267 -0.93 -26.17 19.18
CA GLY A 267 -1.51 -27.45 18.71
C GLY A 267 -3.04 -27.53 18.75
N VAL A 268 -3.71 -26.49 19.25
CA VAL A 268 -5.18 -26.38 19.25
C VAL A 268 -5.67 -25.71 17.98
N GLU A 269 -4.86 -24.78 17.42
CA GLU A 269 -5.21 -23.97 16.25
C GLU A 269 -4.28 -24.20 15.06
N GLU A 270 -4.82 -24.05 13.88
CA GLU A 270 -4.10 -23.90 12.61
C GLU A 270 -4.36 -22.47 12.06
N PRO A 271 -3.44 -21.87 11.30
CA PRO A 271 -2.15 -22.39 10.84
C PRO A 271 -1.02 -22.20 11.87
N LYS A 272 0.02 -23.02 11.73
CA LYS A 272 1.21 -23.00 12.62
C LYS A 272 2.20 -21.89 12.28
N VAL A 273 1.72 -20.69 11.93
CA VAL A 273 2.56 -19.59 11.43
C VAL A 273 3.56 -19.13 12.49
N LEU A 274 3.13 -18.97 13.73
CA LEU A 274 4.04 -18.62 14.83
C LEU A 274 5.15 -19.66 15.00
N GLY A 275 4.83 -20.95 14.88
CA GLY A 275 5.83 -22.04 14.93
C GLY A 275 6.90 -21.91 13.85
N GLN A 276 6.54 -21.49 12.65
CA GLN A 276 7.48 -21.24 11.56
C GLN A 276 8.41 -20.05 11.91
N GLU A 277 7.86 -18.94 12.41
CA GLU A 277 8.67 -17.79 12.86
C GLU A 277 9.63 -18.19 14.00
N LEU A 278 9.14 -18.91 15.01
CA LEU A 278 9.96 -19.39 16.14
C LEU A 278 11.08 -20.37 15.70
N SER A 279 10.85 -21.15 14.65
CA SER A 279 11.85 -22.07 14.11
C SER A 279 13.03 -21.35 13.44
N ARG A 280 12.83 -20.11 13.01
CA ARG A 280 13.86 -19.28 12.39
C ARG A 280 14.70 -18.50 13.40
N MET A 281 14.16 -18.29 14.60
CA MET A 281 14.85 -17.55 15.66
C MET A 281 16.10 -18.30 16.16
N THR A 282 17.15 -17.53 16.46
CA THR A 282 18.27 -18.04 17.25
C THR A 282 17.80 -18.40 18.67
N ALA A 283 18.56 -19.19 19.39
CA ALA A 283 18.23 -19.56 20.77
C ALA A 283 18.03 -18.32 21.67
N ALA A 284 18.86 -17.28 21.50
CA ALA A 284 18.72 -16.03 22.26
C ALA A 284 17.46 -15.25 21.89
N GLN A 285 17.16 -15.09 20.59
CA GLN A 285 15.94 -14.43 20.12
C GLN A 285 14.68 -15.14 20.63
N LYS A 286 14.68 -16.48 20.53
CA LYS A 286 13.58 -17.32 21.01
C LYS A 286 13.40 -17.24 22.53
N ALA A 287 14.48 -17.21 23.30
CA ALA A 287 14.43 -17.09 24.76
C ALA A 287 13.81 -15.76 25.18
N THR A 288 14.19 -14.64 24.55
CA THR A 288 13.60 -13.32 24.81
C THR A 288 12.11 -13.30 24.46
N PHE A 289 11.73 -13.81 23.28
CA PHE A 289 10.35 -13.89 22.86
C PHE A 289 9.49 -14.71 23.83
N LEU A 290 9.95 -15.92 24.16
CA LEU A 290 9.18 -16.81 25.05
C LEU A 290 9.07 -16.25 26.48
N LYS A 291 10.07 -15.52 26.98
CA LYS A 291 10.00 -14.87 28.30
C LYS A 291 8.83 -13.91 28.38
N THR A 292 8.66 -13.03 27.39
CA THR A 292 7.57 -12.05 27.35
C THR A 292 6.21 -12.73 27.17
N TYR A 293 6.07 -13.56 26.13
CA TYR A 293 4.77 -14.12 25.78
C TYR A 293 4.32 -15.25 26.72
N ALA A 294 5.22 -15.96 27.40
CA ALA A 294 4.82 -16.90 28.45
C ALA A 294 4.23 -16.18 29.69
N ARG A 295 4.74 -14.99 30.03
CA ARG A 295 4.14 -14.16 31.08
C ARG A 295 2.74 -13.72 30.70
N ILE A 296 2.57 -13.17 29.49
CA ILE A 296 1.27 -12.72 28.95
C ILE A 296 0.26 -13.89 28.88
N ASP A 297 0.69 -15.04 28.41
CA ASP A 297 -0.14 -16.25 28.32
C ASP A 297 -0.58 -16.73 29.72
N LYS A 298 0.34 -16.70 30.70
CA LYS A 298 -0.01 -17.02 32.08
C LYS A 298 -1.04 -16.05 32.67
N GLU A 299 -0.87 -14.76 32.44
CA GLU A 299 -1.85 -13.72 32.87
C GLU A 299 -3.23 -13.98 32.25
N LEU A 300 -3.29 -14.36 30.95
CA LEU A 300 -4.55 -14.74 30.29
C LEU A 300 -5.19 -15.98 30.93
N GLN A 301 -4.40 -17.02 31.22
CA GLN A 301 -4.91 -18.23 31.84
C GLN A 301 -5.45 -17.96 33.25
N ASP A 302 -4.72 -17.20 34.06
CA ASP A 302 -5.12 -16.85 35.44
C ASP A 302 -6.40 -15.98 35.45
N ALA A 303 -6.63 -15.18 34.42
CA ALA A 303 -7.79 -14.28 34.28
C ALA A 303 -9.09 -15.00 33.91
N HIS A 304 -9.04 -16.23 33.38
CA HIS A 304 -10.20 -17.04 32.96
C HIS A 304 -11.25 -16.29 32.13
N LEU A 305 -10.78 -15.43 31.20
CA LEU A 305 -11.64 -14.56 30.40
C LEU A 305 -12.52 -15.36 29.43
N THR A 306 -13.76 -14.93 29.28
CA THR A 306 -14.75 -15.49 28.34
C THR A 306 -15.60 -14.39 27.70
N GLY A 307 -16.30 -14.69 26.62
CA GLY A 307 -17.25 -13.78 25.99
C GLY A 307 -16.62 -12.43 25.64
N THR A 308 -17.30 -11.34 25.98
CA THR A 308 -16.87 -9.96 25.70
C THR A 308 -15.50 -9.64 26.27
N ALA A 309 -15.23 -10.05 27.53
CA ALA A 309 -13.93 -9.78 28.17
C ALA A 309 -12.76 -10.45 27.43
N LEU A 310 -12.95 -11.66 26.88
CA LEU A 310 -11.95 -12.29 26.02
C LEU A 310 -11.81 -11.56 24.68
N GLY A 311 -12.91 -11.11 24.09
CA GLY A 311 -12.90 -10.31 22.86
C GLY A 311 -12.11 -9.00 23.02
N GLU A 312 -12.31 -8.29 24.12
CA GLU A 312 -11.57 -7.07 24.47
C GLU A 312 -10.08 -7.35 24.72
N TRP A 313 -9.75 -8.43 25.40
CA TRP A 313 -8.35 -8.87 25.59
C TRP A 313 -7.68 -9.14 24.24
N LYS A 314 -8.37 -9.83 23.31
CA LYS A 314 -7.87 -10.08 21.95
C LYS A 314 -7.57 -8.78 21.22
N TYR A 315 -8.47 -7.80 21.29
CA TYR A 315 -8.28 -6.48 20.72
C TYR A 315 -7.05 -5.77 21.32
N GLN A 316 -6.94 -5.73 22.66
CA GLN A 316 -5.79 -5.10 23.31
C GLN A 316 -4.47 -5.77 22.91
N ARG A 317 -4.43 -7.11 22.83
CA ARG A 317 -3.23 -7.84 22.44
C ARG A 317 -2.86 -7.56 20.98
N PHE A 318 -3.83 -7.58 20.09
CA PHE A 318 -3.66 -7.20 18.67
C PHE A 318 -3.09 -5.79 18.55
N MET A 319 -3.70 -4.80 19.18
CA MET A 319 -3.28 -3.40 19.10
C MET A 319 -1.86 -3.19 19.62
N ARG A 320 -1.51 -3.81 20.76
CA ARG A 320 -0.16 -3.72 21.33
C ARG A 320 0.88 -4.25 20.36
N ASP A 321 0.70 -5.46 19.83
CA ASP A 321 1.67 -6.08 18.93
C ASP A 321 1.77 -5.34 17.58
N TYR A 322 0.65 -4.89 17.04
CA TYR A 322 0.61 -4.09 15.82
C TYR A 322 1.39 -2.77 15.99
N CYS A 323 1.15 -2.02 17.04
CA CYS A 323 1.83 -0.76 17.31
C CYS A 323 3.33 -0.94 17.60
N LYS A 324 3.73 -2.02 18.29
CA LYS A 324 5.16 -2.37 18.49
C LYS A 324 5.91 -2.54 17.18
N VAL A 325 5.29 -3.22 16.23
CA VAL A 325 5.90 -3.45 14.91
C VAL A 325 6.06 -2.15 14.13
N ILE A 326 5.07 -1.25 14.23
CA ILE A 326 5.13 0.09 13.62
C ILE A 326 6.24 0.94 14.23
N SER A 327 6.48 0.85 15.54
CA SER A 327 7.57 1.60 16.18
C SER A 327 8.93 1.27 15.56
N SER A 328 9.15 0.00 15.15
CA SER A 328 10.36 -0.38 14.41
C SER A 328 10.39 0.21 13.00
N VAL A 329 9.24 0.36 12.34
CA VAL A 329 9.15 1.04 11.03
C VAL A 329 9.51 2.51 11.20
N ASP A 330 8.95 3.18 12.21
CA ASP A 330 9.20 4.60 12.48
C ASP A 330 10.68 4.89 12.73
N ASP A 331 11.33 4.11 13.62
CA ASP A 331 12.78 4.23 13.89
C ASP A 331 13.61 4.11 12.62
N ASN A 332 13.27 3.16 11.76
CA ASN A 332 13.99 2.88 10.53
C ASN A 332 13.75 3.93 9.43
N VAL A 333 12.56 4.52 9.37
CA VAL A 333 12.29 5.68 8.52
C VAL A 333 13.12 6.88 8.97
N GLY A 334 13.28 7.08 10.28
CA GLY A 334 14.17 8.09 10.85
C GLY A 334 15.60 7.96 10.32
N ARG A 335 16.16 6.73 10.33
CA ARG A 335 17.51 6.43 9.80
C ARG A 335 17.65 6.80 8.32
N LEU A 336 16.64 6.55 7.49
CA LEU A 336 16.63 6.93 6.07
C LEU A 336 16.63 8.45 5.89
N ILE A 337 15.78 9.17 6.62
CA ILE A 337 15.71 10.64 6.57
C ILE A 337 17.04 11.26 7.02
N ASP A 338 17.60 10.76 8.11
CA ASP A 338 18.87 11.27 8.64
C ASP A 338 20.02 11.06 7.65
N TYR A 339 20.06 9.89 6.99
CA TYR A 339 21.04 9.63 5.94
C TYR A 339 20.90 10.61 4.77
N LEU A 340 19.68 10.85 4.27
CA LEU A 340 19.46 11.79 3.17
C LEU A 340 19.91 13.20 3.54
N LYS A 341 19.61 13.66 4.76
CA LYS A 341 20.02 14.98 5.27
C LYS A 341 21.53 15.09 5.44
N ALA A 342 22.15 14.11 6.07
CA ALA A 342 23.59 14.09 6.32
C ALA A 342 24.44 14.06 5.04
N ASN A 343 23.86 13.54 3.94
CA ASN A 343 24.55 13.43 2.65
C ASN A 343 24.10 14.49 1.62
N GLY A 344 23.35 15.51 2.03
CA GLY A 344 22.91 16.60 1.14
C GLY A 344 21.96 16.15 0.03
N LEU A 345 21.25 15.04 0.23
CA LEU A 345 20.33 14.48 -0.75
C LEU A 345 18.87 14.91 -0.51
N TRP A 346 18.54 15.30 0.72
CA TRP A 346 17.16 15.56 1.17
C TRP A 346 16.44 16.59 0.29
N GLU A 347 17.09 17.72 0.02
CA GLU A 347 16.47 18.85 -0.70
C GLU A 347 16.05 18.49 -2.13
N ASN A 348 16.79 17.58 -2.79
CA ASN A 348 16.52 17.15 -4.16
C ASN A 348 16.03 15.69 -4.22
N THR A 349 15.35 15.21 -3.19
CA THR A 349 14.73 13.89 -3.16
C THR A 349 13.24 14.01 -2.90
N ILE A 350 12.43 13.42 -3.78
CA ILE A 350 11.02 13.16 -3.50
C ILE A 350 10.98 11.95 -2.58
N VAL A 351 10.53 12.15 -1.34
CA VAL A 351 10.33 11.08 -0.36
C VAL A 351 8.85 10.83 -0.20
N ILE A 352 8.41 9.63 -0.52
CA ILE A 352 7.03 9.16 -0.35
C ILE A 352 7.00 8.11 0.74
N TYR A 353 6.08 8.24 1.70
CA TYR A 353 5.68 7.15 2.57
C TYR A 353 4.23 6.79 2.31
N THR A 354 3.97 5.49 2.15
CA THR A 354 2.62 4.95 1.93
C THR A 354 2.50 3.52 2.47
N SER A 355 1.31 2.98 2.44
CA SER A 355 1.03 1.54 2.57
C SER A 355 0.42 1.02 1.27
N ASP A 356 0.52 -0.27 1.01
CA ASP A 356 -0.14 -0.88 -0.15
C ASP A 356 -1.68 -0.85 -0.02
N GLN A 357 -2.23 -0.84 1.21
CA GLN A 357 -3.66 -0.60 1.50
C GLN A 357 -3.85 -0.09 2.94
N GLY A 358 -5.10 0.27 3.28
CA GLY A 358 -5.52 0.51 4.65
C GLY A 358 -5.71 -0.79 5.44
N PHE A 359 -6.09 -0.65 6.72
CA PHE A 359 -6.25 -1.77 7.62
C PHE A 359 -7.24 -1.42 8.74
N PHE A 360 -8.15 -2.33 9.10
CA PHE A 360 -9.07 -2.16 10.21
C PHE A 360 -8.36 -2.32 11.55
N MET A 361 -8.57 -1.37 12.44
CA MET A 361 -8.00 -1.34 13.79
C MET A 361 -9.05 -1.62 14.87
N GLY A 362 -10.07 -2.43 14.53
CA GLY A 362 -11.17 -2.77 15.42
C GLY A 362 -12.51 -2.17 15.02
N GLU A 363 -12.55 -1.24 14.07
CA GLU A 363 -13.81 -0.72 13.54
C GLU A 363 -14.63 -1.87 12.97
N HIS A 364 -15.93 -1.86 13.20
CA HIS A 364 -16.86 -2.96 12.90
C HIS A 364 -16.49 -4.29 13.58
N GLY A 365 -15.64 -4.26 14.61
CA GLY A 365 -15.06 -5.45 15.25
C GLY A 365 -14.00 -6.14 14.38
N TRP A 366 -13.56 -5.56 13.30
CA TRP A 366 -12.69 -6.19 12.28
C TRP A 366 -11.21 -5.90 12.47
N PHE A 367 -10.42 -6.78 11.89
CA PHE A 367 -9.02 -6.60 11.53
C PHE A 367 -8.84 -6.99 10.06
N ASP A 368 -7.66 -6.74 9.48
CA ASP A 368 -7.36 -7.01 8.08
C ASP A 368 -7.92 -5.92 7.12
N LYS A 369 -8.10 -6.20 5.84
CA LYS A 369 -8.37 -5.30 4.70
C LYS A 369 -9.44 -5.88 3.78
N ARG A 370 -9.42 -5.59 2.50
CA ARG A 370 -10.25 -6.14 1.40
C ARG A 370 -11.54 -5.37 1.10
N TRP A 371 -11.93 -4.42 1.91
CA TRP A 371 -13.19 -3.69 1.78
C TRP A 371 -13.03 -2.33 1.11
N ILE A 372 -14.13 -1.84 0.49
CA ILE A 372 -14.26 -0.43 0.09
C ILE A 372 -14.53 0.49 1.28
N TYR A 373 -14.76 -0.01 2.49
CA TYR A 373 -14.96 0.80 3.70
C TYR A 373 -13.69 1.59 4.01
N GLU A 374 -13.87 2.80 4.59
CA GLU A 374 -12.80 3.81 4.69
C GLU A 374 -11.51 3.26 5.29
N GLN A 375 -11.58 2.42 6.33
CA GLN A 375 -10.41 1.92 7.05
C GLN A 375 -9.51 1.01 6.19
N SER A 376 -10.11 0.25 5.28
CA SER A 376 -9.39 -0.62 4.32
C SER A 376 -9.07 0.10 3.01
N PHE A 377 -9.97 0.98 2.56
CA PHE A 377 -9.85 1.69 1.30
C PHE A 377 -8.85 2.84 1.35
N ARG A 378 -8.81 3.59 2.47
CA ARG A 378 -7.81 4.63 2.70
C ARG A 378 -6.45 4.04 2.99
N THR A 379 -5.44 4.61 2.38
CA THR A 379 -4.04 4.31 2.66
C THR A 379 -3.31 5.57 3.11
N PRO A 380 -2.35 5.48 4.04
CA PRO A 380 -1.54 6.64 4.36
C PRO A 380 -0.78 7.09 3.12
N PHE A 381 -0.69 8.39 2.91
CA PHE A 381 0.17 8.98 1.90
C PHE A 381 0.79 10.27 2.44
N MET A 382 2.08 10.23 2.64
CA MET A 382 2.89 11.40 3.03
C MET A 382 3.96 11.60 1.97
N ILE A 383 4.21 12.85 1.63
CA ILE A 383 5.19 13.20 0.61
C ILE A 383 5.94 14.47 0.97
N SER A 384 7.25 14.46 0.75
CA SER A 384 8.12 15.64 0.91
C SER A 384 9.00 15.80 -0.33
N TYR A 385 9.09 17.02 -0.81
CA TYR A 385 10.06 17.46 -1.82
C TYR A 385 10.38 18.94 -1.61
N PRO A 386 11.37 19.28 -0.75
CA PRO A 386 11.64 20.66 -0.35
C PRO A 386 11.88 21.61 -1.53
N ASN A 387 12.58 21.18 -2.56
CA ASN A 387 12.90 22.01 -3.73
C ASN A 387 11.78 22.14 -4.75
N GLY A 388 10.67 21.40 -4.64
CA GLY A 388 9.72 21.30 -5.75
C GLY A 388 8.25 21.49 -5.41
N PHE A 389 7.90 21.59 -4.12
CA PHE A 389 6.50 21.74 -3.72
C PHE A 389 6.13 23.21 -3.48
N SER A 390 4.90 23.53 -3.85
CA SER A 390 4.29 24.80 -3.47
C SER A 390 4.15 24.88 -1.93
N PRO A 391 4.38 26.05 -1.32
CA PRO A 391 4.07 26.25 0.10
C PRO A 391 2.62 25.92 0.50
N LYS A 392 1.67 25.96 -0.45
CA LYS A 392 0.27 25.54 -0.24
C LYS A 392 0.12 24.03 0.02
N MET A 393 1.13 23.25 -0.36
CA MET A 393 1.14 21.79 -0.22
C MET A 393 1.80 21.32 1.09
N HIS A 394 1.98 22.19 2.06
CA HIS A 394 2.45 21.80 3.38
C HIS A 394 1.28 21.43 4.31
N GLY A 395 1.49 20.38 5.09
CA GLY A 395 0.52 19.89 6.07
C GLY A 395 -0.60 19.03 5.47
N GLU A 396 -1.79 19.11 6.06
CA GLU A 396 -2.95 18.29 5.69
C GLU A 396 -3.53 18.67 4.34
N GLN A 397 -3.78 17.67 3.49
CA GLN A 397 -4.43 17.81 2.19
C GLN A 397 -5.67 16.92 2.12
N THR A 398 -6.74 17.45 1.49
CA THR A 398 -8.03 16.75 1.40
C THR A 398 -8.40 16.33 -0.02
N ALA A 399 -7.61 16.71 -1.03
CA ALA A 399 -7.84 16.29 -2.41
C ALA A 399 -7.88 14.76 -2.54
N LEU A 400 -8.79 14.25 -3.37
CA LEU A 400 -8.90 12.82 -3.67
C LEU A 400 -7.73 12.37 -4.53
N ILE A 401 -6.88 11.50 -4.01
CA ILE A 401 -5.80 10.84 -4.75
C ILE A 401 -5.93 9.32 -4.65
N GLN A 402 -5.32 8.59 -5.57
CA GLN A 402 -5.42 7.14 -5.61
C GLN A 402 -4.09 6.50 -6.00
N SER A 403 -3.84 5.27 -5.57
CA SER A 403 -2.57 4.56 -5.79
C SER A 403 -2.17 4.41 -7.27
N ILE A 404 -3.13 4.46 -8.20
CA ILE A 404 -2.86 4.49 -9.65
C ILE A 404 -2.13 5.75 -10.11
N ASP A 405 -2.15 6.83 -9.30
CA ASP A 405 -1.55 8.13 -9.61
C ASP A 405 -0.04 8.18 -9.35
N TYR A 406 0.48 7.23 -8.57
CA TYR A 406 1.89 7.26 -8.16
C TYR A 406 2.81 7.12 -9.37
N ALA A 407 2.56 6.14 -10.24
CA ALA A 407 3.37 5.92 -11.45
C ALA A 407 3.43 7.15 -12.38
N PRO A 408 2.29 7.73 -12.84
CA PRO A 408 2.33 8.90 -13.71
C PRO A 408 2.92 10.13 -13.01
N THR A 409 2.74 10.30 -11.70
CA THR A 409 3.34 11.41 -10.93
C THR A 409 4.87 11.31 -10.90
N ILE A 410 5.39 10.13 -10.62
CA ILE A 410 6.82 9.86 -10.56
C ILE A 410 7.46 10.08 -11.94
N LEU A 411 6.82 9.59 -13.00
CA LEU A 411 7.30 9.78 -14.38
C LEU A 411 7.30 11.26 -14.77
N ASP A 412 6.29 12.02 -14.40
CA ASP A 412 6.19 13.46 -14.68
C ASP A 412 7.34 14.24 -14.03
N TYR A 413 7.61 13.99 -12.74
CA TYR A 413 8.75 14.60 -12.04
C TYR A 413 10.11 14.19 -12.62
N ALA A 414 10.22 12.98 -13.12
CA ALA A 414 11.41 12.47 -13.77
C ALA A 414 11.61 13.03 -15.21
N GLY A 415 10.59 13.69 -15.77
CA GLY A 415 10.58 14.10 -17.17
C GLY A 415 10.52 12.91 -18.14
N ALA A 416 10.01 11.77 -17.68
CA ALA A 416 9.84 10.56 -18.48
C ALA A 416 8.44 10.52 -19.13
N PRO A 417 8.29 9.87 -20.30
CA PRO A 417 7.00 9.77 -20.96
C PRO A 417 6.00 8.98 -20.11
N ILE A 418 4.77 9.49 -19.98
CA ILE A 418 3.65 8.78 -19.36
C ILE A 418 2.91 8.00 -20.45
N PRO A 419 2.86 6.66 -20.38
CA PRO A 419 2.13 5.84 -21.35
C PRO A 419 0.63 6.16 -21.36
N LYS A 420 0.03 6.14 -22.55
CA LYS A 420 -1.41 6.45 -22.74
C LYS A 420 -2.35 5.42 -22.09
N ASP A 421 -1.87 4.24 -21.80
CA ASP A 421 -2.61 3.15 -21.17
C ASP A 421 -2.48 3.15 -19.64
N MET A 422 -1.69 4.05 -19.04
CA MET A 422 -1.79 4.36 -17.62
C MET A 422 -3.11 5.08 -17.35
N GLN A 423 -3.79 4.64 -16.29
CA GLN A 423 -5.15 5.13 -15.96
C GLN A 423 -5.14 6.18 -14.85
N GLY A 424 -4.00 6.34 -14.15
CA GLY A 424 -3.80 7.36 -13.14
C GLY A 424 -3.53 8.74 -13.73
N GLU A 425 -3.69 9.76 -12.90
CA GLU A 425 -3.40 11.16 -13.21
C GLU A 425 -2.10 11.59 -12.52
N SER A 426 -1.28 12.44 -13.17
CA SER A 426 -0.15 13.04 -12.47
C SER A 426 -0.63 14.01 -11.39
N LEU A 427 -0.13 13.84 -10.17
CA LEU A 427 -0.39 14.73 -9.04
C LEU A 427 0.56 15.95 -9.02
N ARG A 428 1.49 16.04 -9.97
CA ARG A 428 2.45 17.15 -10.03
C ARG A 428 1.78 18.53 -10.10
N PRO A 429 0.72 18.75 -10.91
CA PRO A 429 0.03 20.04 -10.92
C PRO A 429 -0.59 20.41 -9.56
N LEU A 430 -1.08 19.40 -8.81
CA LEU A 430 -1.59 19.59 -7.45
C LEU A 430 -0.44 19.96 -6.51
N PHE A 431 0.68 19.25 -6.52
CA PHE A 431 1.84 19.49 -5.66
C PHE A 431 2.54 20.82 -5.96
N GLU A 432 2.49 21.28 -7.19
CA GLU A 432 2.97 22.61 -7.58
C GLU A 432 1.95 23.74 -7.31
N GLY A 433 0.77 23.43 -6.75
CA GLY A 433 -0.29 24.39 -6.41
C GLY A 433 -0.97 25.04 -7.62
N LYS A 434 -0.93 24.38 -8.78
CA LYS A 434 -1.56 24.84 -10.03
C LYS A 434 -3.04 24.47 -10.11
N VAL A 435 -3.44 23.41 -9.41
CA VAL A 435 -4.83 22.96 -9.27
C VAL A 435 -5.08 22.57 -7.81
N ASP A 436 -6.33 22.64 -7.37
CA ASP A 436 -6.72 22.25 -6.00
C ASP A 436 -7.21 20.80 -5.92
N LYS A 437 -7.51 20.20 -7.07
CA LYS A 437 -7.95 18.79 -7.18
C LYS A 437 -7.62 18.21 -8.56
N VAL A 438 -7.53 16.88 -8.62
CA VAL A 438 -7.33 16.12 -9.87
C VAL A 438 -8.55 15.31 -10.26
N ARG A 439 -9.48 15.06 -9.32
CA ARG A 439 -10.74 14.31 -9.55
C ARG A 439 -11.80 14.63 -8.52
N ASP A 440 -13.05 14.28 -8.84
CA ASP A 440 -14.22 14.43 -7.96
C ASP A 440 -14.67 13.09 -7.34
N ALA A 441 -14.16 11.96 -7.85
CA ALA A 441 -14.48 10.63 -7.35
C ALA A 441 -13.34 9.65 -7.60
N VAL A 442 -13.24 8.62 -6.76
CA VAL A 442 -12.32 7.49 -6.89
C VAL A 442 -13.11 6.20 -7.13
N TYR A 443 -12.50 5.27 -7.85
CA TYR A 443 -13.06 3.97 -8.22
C TYR A 443 -12.35 2.86 -7.46
N TYR A 444 -13.08 1.82 -7.08
CA TYR A 444 -12.59 0.65 -6.37
C TYR A 444 -13.14 -0.63 -6.98
N HIS A 445 -12.34 -1.72 -7.03
CA HIS A 445 -12.83 -3.04 -7.39
C HIS A 445 -12.01 -4.13 -6.70
N PHE A 446 -12.68 -4.97 -5.91
CA PHE A 446 -12.15 -6.13 -5.21
C PHE A 446 -12.67 -7.41 -5.86
N TYR A 447 -11.77 -8.37 -6.15
CA TYR A 447 -12.07 -9.53 -6.99
C TYR A 447 -11.97 -10.87 -6.25
N GLU A 448 -11.22 -10.93 -5.13
CA GLU A 448 -10.87 -12.18 -4.44
C GLU A 448 -12.04 -12.71 -3.60
N TYR A 449 -12.53 -13.91 -3.90
CA TYR A 449 -13.55 -14.58 -3.13
C TYR A 449 -13.57 -16.09 -3.49
N PRO A 450 -13.83 -17.00 -2.51
CA PRO A 450 -14.11 -16.76 -1.09
C PRO A 450 -12.87 -16.41 -0.27
N ALA A 451 -11.66 -16.78 -0.70
CA ALA A 451 -10.39 -16.48 -0.05
C ALA A 451 -10.41 -16.61 1.50
N TYR A 452 -9.50 -15.91 2.17
CA TYR A 452 -9.19 -16.13 3.57
C TYR A 452 -10.28 -15.61 4.54
N HIS A 453 -10.94 -14.49 4.19
CA HIS A 453 -11.90 -13.80 5.06
C HIS A 453 -13.33 -13.78 4.52
N ALA A 454 -13.59 -14.49 3.45
CA ALA A 454 -14.91 -14.58 2.80
C ALA A 454 -15.53 -13.20 2.46
N VAL A 455 -14.71 -12.18 2.23
CA VAL A 455 -15.17 -10.87 1.78
C VAL A 455 -15.72 -10.98 0.38
N LYS A 456 -16.97 -10.56 0.17
CA LYS A 456 -17.66 -10.65 -1.11
C LYS A 456 -17.01 -9.75 -2.17
N ARG A 457 -16.95 -10.21 -3.41
CA ARG A 457 -16.51 -9.37 -4.54
C ARG A 457 -17.39 -8.14 -4.66
N HIS A 458 -16.78 -6.99 -4.83
CA HIS A 458 -17.52 -5.74 -4.95
C HIS A 458 -16.72 -4.67 -5.68
N TYR A 459 -17.43 -3.76 -6.28
CA TYR A 459 -16.88 -2.53 -6.84
C TYR A 459 -17.69 -1.32 -6.38
N GLY A 460 -17.13 -0.14 -6.49
CA GLY A 460 -17.80 1.04 -6.02
C GLY A 460 -17.11 2.34 -6.40
N ALA A 461 -17.73 3.43 -5.97
CA ALA A 461 -17.22 4.78 -6.14
C ALA A 461 -17.37 5.58 -4.84
N ARG A 462 -16.43 6.47 -4.60
CA ARG A 462 -16.43 7.40 -3.46
C ARG A 462 -16.18 8.81 -3.96
N THR A 463 -17.06 9.75 -3.59
CA THR A 463 -16.92 11.21 -3.73
C THR A 463 -16.47 11.81 -2.39
N ASP A 464 -16.38 13.14 -2.27
CA ASP A 464 -16.05 13.77 -0.97
C ASP A 464 -17.06 13.46 0.14
N ARG A 465 -18.32 13.16 -0.22
CA ARG A 465 -19.38 12.92 0.76
C ARG A 465 -20.00 11.53 0.70
N TYR A 466 -20.18 10.98 -0.48
CA TYR A 466 -20.95 9.74 -0.65
C TYR A 466 -20.10 8.60 -1.13
N LYS A 467 -20.44 7.39 -0.68
CA LYS A 467 -19.84 6.14 -1.16
C LYS A 467 -20.95 5.20 -1.60
N ILE A 468 -20.77 4.56 -2.76
CA ILE A 468 -21.65 3.49 -3.25
C ILE A 468 -20.83 2.23 -3.51
N ALA A 469 -21.35 1.08 -3.12
CA ALA A 469 -20.77 -0.22 -3.39
C ALA A 469 -21.80 -1.18 -3.97
N HIS A 470 -21.38 -2.04 -4.89
CA HIS A 470 -22.16 -3.15 -5.43
C HIS A 470 -21.45 -4.47 -5.18
N PHE A 471 -22.04 -5.31 -4.37
CA PHE A 471 -21.62 -6.69 -4.14
C PHE A 471 -22.34 -7.57 -5.16
N TYR A 472 -21.58 -8.21 -6.04
CA TYR A 472 -22.12 -8.91 -7.20
C TYR A 472 -21.99 -10.44 -7.08
N TYR A 473 -22.64 -11.16 -7.98
CA TYR A 473 -22.81 -12.60 -8.06
C TYR A 473 -23.75 -13.16 -6.99
N ASP A 474 -23.23 -13.81 -5.95
CA ASP A 474 -23.98 -14.64 -5.01
C ASP A 474 -24.94 -13.88 -4.08
N ILE A 475 -24.74 -12.58 -3.87
CA ILE A 475 -25.60 -11.79 -3.00
C ILE A 475 -26.37 -10.64 -3.69
N ASP A 476 -25.85 -10.11 -4.79
CA ASP A 476 -26.41 -8.97 -5.54
C ASP A 476 -27.02 -7.89 -4.64
N ARG A 477 -26.16 -7.19 -3.90
CA ARG A 477 -26.55 -6.16 -2.91
C ARG A 477 -25.84 -4.86 -3.17
N TRP A 478 -26.55 -3.77 -2.87
CA TRP A 478 -26.03 -2.41 -2.95
C TRP A 478 -25.93 -1.79 -1.57
N GLU A 479 -24.89 -1.02 -1.35
CA GLU A 479 -24.72 -0.18 -0.18
C GLU A 479 -24.45 1.25 -0.61
N LEU A 480 -25.03 2.21 0.13
CA LEU A 480 -24.84 3.65 -0.03
C LEU A 480 -24.64 4.28 1.34
N PHE A 481 -23.57 5.04 1.49
CA PHE A 481 -23.25 5.74 2.74
C PHE A 481 -23.13 7.24 2.52
N ASP A 482 -23.64 8.03 3.46
CA ASP A 482 -23.42 9.47 3.57
C ASP A 482 -22.31 9.72 4.61
N LEU A 483 -21.06 9.80 4.16
CA LEU A 483 -19.87 9.91 5.01
C LEU A 483 -19.82 11.19 5.86
N GLN A 484 -20.67 12.18 5.57
CA GLN A 484 -20.78 13.40 6.38
C GLN A 484 -21.58 13.15 7.67
N THR A 485 -22.62 12.33 7.61
CA THR A 485 -23.51 12.03 8.74
C THR A 485 -23.22 10.66 9.36
N ASP A 486 -22.58 9.77 8.61
CA ASP A 486 -22.23 8.41 8.98
C ASP A 486 -20.79 8.10 8.49
N PRO A 487 -19.76 8.72 9.10
CA PRO A 487 -18.37 8.52 8.71
C PRO A 487 -17.86 7.09 8.97
N GLU A 488 -18.53 6.36 9.87
CA GLU A 488 -18.19 4.97 10.24
C GLU A 488 -18.96 3.93 9.42
N GLU A 489 -19.76 4.34 8.41
CA GLU A 489 -20.45 3.46 7.47
C GLU A 489 -21.36 2.40 8.14
N MET A 490 -22.06 2.82 9.19
CA MET A 490 -22.96 1.98 9.98
C MET A 490 -24.32 1.76 9.31
N HIS A 491 -24.78 2.74 8.53
CA HIS A 491 -26.16 2.79 8.02
C HIS A 491 -26.20 2.77 6.51
N ASN A 492 -26.57 1.62 5.92
CA ASN A 492 -26.81 1.50 4.49
C ASN A 492 -28.11 2.22 4.12
N VAL A 493 -28.01 3.40 3.48
CA VAL A 493 -29.16 4.22 3.06
C VAL A 493 -29.55 4.00 1.58
N TYR A 494 -29.10 2.91 0.97
CA TYR A 494 -29.36 2.67 -0.46
C TYR A 494 -30.85 2.60 -0.80
N ASP A 495 -31.66 1.97 0.04
CA ASP A 495 -33.10 1.82 -0.16
C ASP A 495 -33.95 2.90 0.53
N ASP A 496 -33.32 3.82 1.26
CA ASP A 496 -34.00 4.94 1.89
C ASP A 496 -34.56 5.90 0.80
N PRO A 497 -35.87 6.19 0.78
CA PRO A 497 -36.50 7.11 -0.14
C PRO A 497 -35.90 8.52 -0.12
N ALA A 498 -35.41 8.99 1.04
CA ALA A 498 -34.77 10.30 1.18
C ALA A 498 -33.49 10.42 0.35
N TYR A 499 -32.80 9.33 0.12
CA TYR A 499 -31.56 9.27 -0.67
C TYR A 499 -31.76 8.88 -2.14
N LYS A 500 -32.99 8.81 -2.64
CA LYS A 500 -33.29 8.41 -4.03
C LYS A 500 -32.49 9.19 -5.08
N THR A 501 -32.40 10.51 -4.94
CA THR A 501 -31.67 11.37 -5.88
C THR A 501 -30.15 11.12 -5.78
N VAL A 502 -29.63 11.02 -4.56
CA VAL A 502 -28.21 10.73 -4.31
C VAL A 502 -27.85 9.36 -4.89
N ARG A 503 -28.67 8.34 -4.66
CA ARG A 503 -28.48 7.00 -5.23
C ARG A 503 -28.38 7.04 -6.76
N GLN A 504 -29.26 7.78 -7.43
CA GLN A 504 -29.21 7.92 -8.90
C GLN A 504 -27.93 8.61 -9.37
N GLN A 505 -27.51 9.67 -8.67
CA GLN A 505 -26.26 10.38 -8.96
C GLN A 505 -25.04 9.47 -8.76
N MET A 506 -24.97 8.77 -7.63
CA MET A 506 -23.84 7.89 -7.32
C MET A 506 -23.77 6.69 -8.27
N ARG A 507 -24.90 6.13 -8.70
CA ARG A 507 -24.93 5.09 -9.74
C ARG A 507 -24.43 5.61 -11.08
N LYS A 508 -24.76 6.84 -11.44
CA LYS A 508 -24.25 7.48 -12.65
C LYS A 508 -22.75 7.71 -12.57
N ILE A 509 -22.25 8.26 -11.46
CA ILE A 509 -20.81 8.46 -11.23
C ILE A 509 -20.05 7.13 -11.35
N LEU A 510 -20.56 6.07 -10.71
CA LEU A 510 -19.97 4.74 -10.79
C LEU A 510 -19.91 4.22 -12.24
N ALA A 511 -21.01 4.34 -12.99
CA ALA A 511 -21.05 3.92 -14.39
C ALA A 511 -20.09 4.74 -15.28
N ASP A 512 -19.98 6.05 -15.05
CA ASP A 512 -19.04 6.92 -15.76
C ASP A 512 -17.58 6.53 -15.47
N LEU A 513 -17.25 6.17 -14.21
CA LEU A 513 -15.92 5.69 -13.82
C LEU A 513 -15.60 4.33 -14.44
N GLN A 514 -16.56 3.40 -14.44
CA GLN A 514 -16.40 2.10 -15.11
C GLN A 514 -16.11 2.29 -16.61
N ALA A 515 -16.84 3.18 -17.27
CA ALA A 515 -16.60 3.51 -18.67
C ALA A 515 -15.23 4.17 -18.88
N LYS A 516 -14.87 5.15 -18.03
CA LYS A 516 -13.55 5.84 -18.07
C LYS A 516 -12.40 4.84 -17.95
N TYR A 517 -12.50 3.94 -16.99
CA TYR A 517 -11.43 3.00 -16.69
C TYR A 517 -11.53 1.68 -17.45
N LYS A 518 -12.54 1.51 -18.31
CA LYS A 518 -12.77 0.31 -19.14
C LYS A 518 -12.93 -0.95 -18.30
N ASP A 519 -13.61 -0.84 -17.17
CA ASP A 519 -13.93 -1.98 -16.32
C ASP A 519 -15.38 -2.43 -16.61
N PRO A 520 -15.58 -3.47 -17.44
CA PRO A 520 -16.92 -3.90 -17.81
C PRO A 520 -17.66 -4.43 -16.58
N ALA A 521 -18.96 -4.24 -16.56
CA ALA A 521 -19.79 -4.88 -15.55
C ALA A 521 -19.48 -6.39 -15.50
N PRO A 522 -19.38 -6.99 -14.30
CA PRO A 522 -19.14 -8.42 -14.16
C PRO A 522 -20.17 -9.23 -14.95
N PRO A 523 -19.79 -10.37 -15.56
CA PRO A 523 -20.73 -11.24 -16.24
C PRO A 523 -21.84 -11.71 -15.28
N ALA A 524 -23.03 -11.99 -15.79
CA ALA A 524 -24.19 -12.35 -14.97
C ALA A 524 -24.02 -13.65 -14.13
N LYS A 525 -23.02 -14.48 -14.46
CA LYS A 525 -22.65 -15.68 -13.70
C LYS A 525 -21.20 -15.58 -13.27
N ASP A 526 -20.92 -16.03 -12.05
CA ASP A 526 -19.56 -16.14 -11.54
C ASP A 526 -18.76 -17.19 -12.34
N PRO A 527 -17.73 -16.79 -13.10
CA PRO A 527 -16.91 -17.74 -13.85
C PRO A 527 -16.07 -18.66 -12.94
N ALA A 528 -15.88 -18.32 -11.67
CA ALA A 528 -15.13 -19.14 -10.71
C ALA A 528 -16.01 -20.16 -9.99
N ASN A 529 -17.35 -20.04 -10.02
CA ASN A 529 -18.26 -20.98 -9.34
C ASN A 529 -18.52 -22.27 -10.14
N ASP A 530 -18.02 -22.41 -11.35
CA ASP A 530 -18.05 -23.68 -12.09
C ASP A 530 -17.06 -24.74 -11.55
N GLY A 531 -16.73 -24.70 -10.25
CA GLY A 531 -15.85 -25.70 -9.62
C GLY A 531 -15.07 -25.25 -8.39
N TYR A 532 -15.20 -24.02 -7.95
CA TYR A 532 -14.51 -23.56 -6.74
C TYR A 532 -15.13 -24.23 -5.50
N LYS A 533 -14.47 -25.26 -5.01
CA LYS A 533 -14.73 -25.81 -3.67
C LYS A 533 -13.92 -24.98 -2.70
N ALA A 534 -14.60 -24.24 -1.82
CA ALA A 534 -13.95 -23.67 -0.63
C ALA A 534 -13.03 -24.76 -0.03
N SER A 535 -11.77 -24.42 0.22
CA SER A 535 -10.87 -25.41 0.81
C SER A 535 -11.47 -25.86 2.14
N LYS A 536 -11.37 -27.14 2.47
CA LYS A 536 -11.89 -27.67 3.76
C LYS A 536 -11.32 -26.93 4.99
N HIS A 537 -10.18 -26.24 4.83
CA HIS A 537 -9.61 -25.38 5.85
C HIS A 537 -10.45 -24.13 6.16
N GLN A 538 -11.23 -23.64 5.21
CA GLN A 538 -12.04 -22.42 5.37
C GLN A 538 -13.39 -22.71 6.03
N LEU A 539 -13.88 -23.94 5.99
CA LEU A 539 -15.20 -24.32 6.53
C LEU A 539 -15.16 -25.02 7.90
N ASN A 540 -14.00 -25.52 8.35
CA ASN A 540 -13.89 -26.33 9.56
C ASN A 540 -13.42 -25.57 10.81
N ASN A 541 -13.24 -24.26 10.74
CA ASN A 541 -12.76 -23.44 11.87
C ASN A 541 -13.83 -22.49 12.43
N TYR A 542 -15.12 -22.82 12.23
CA TYR A 542 -16.25 -22.05 12.76
C TYR A 542 -17.27 -22.92 13.47
#